data_6f64a1eb4e6e368304db77d5897d5d1d
#
_entry.id   6f64a1eb4e6e368304db77d5897d5d1d
#
_cell.length_a   1.000
_cell.length_b   1.000
_cell.length_c   1.000
_cell.angle_alpha   90.00
_cell.angle_beta   90.00
_cell.angle_gamma   90.00
#
_symmetry.space_group_name_H-M   'P 1'
#
loop_
_entity.id
_entity.type
_entity.pdbx_description
1 polymer ?
#
loop_
_entity_poly.entity_id
_entity_poly.type
_entity_poly.pdbx_seq_one_letter_code
_entity_poly.pdbx_strand_id
1 'polypeptide(L)'
;LKEVRVKEHVKKAVTAVFLAAVAAGCVLLLVRMDGVDETLGKRVIADKMVAEGYENGYATFWNGNVMTELSGGKIQMWVWRDAALDQHGPDVDEIYPWLQLTSHDTERPTGKVFVLFSREEFGNNPWKQNLQPEDVIYESEEYVVMGYPDYETMKATLEKDL
;
A
#
# COMPACT_ATOMS: atom_id res chain seq x y z
N LEU A 1 -12.22 19.68 59.15
CA LEU A 1 -12.02 18.26 58.89
C LEU A 1 -13.08 17.63 57.99
N LYS A 2 -14.37 17.96 58.15
CA LYS A 2 -15.47 17.45 57.28
C LYS A 2 -15.40 17.99 55.82
N GLU A 3 -15.07 19.25 55.66
CA GLU A 3 -14.99 19.91 54.34
C GLU A 3 -13.84 19.39 53.46
N VAL A 4 -12.70 19.07 54.07
CA VAL A 4 -11.54 18.50 53.40
C VAL A 4 -11.90 17.06 52.92
N ARG A 5 -12.63 16.29 53.71
CA ARG A 5 -13.04 14.91 53.38
C ARG A 5 -14.04 14.90 52.21
N VAL A 6 -14.97 15.84 52.15
CA VAL A 6 -15.93 15.96 51.05
C VAL A 6 -15.23 16.33 49.76
N LYS A 7 -14.25 17.26 49.77
CA LYS A 7 -13.45 17.61 48.60
C LYS A 7 -12.63 16.42 48.07
N GLU A 8 -12.09 15.57 48.92
CA GLU A 8 -11.37 14.39 48.49
C GLU A 8 -12.28 13.32 47.85
N HIS A 9 -13.48 13.10 48.38
CA HIS A 9 -14.44 12.16 47.80
C HIS A 9 -14.94 12.66 46.44
N VAL A 10 -15.19 13.96 46.27
CA VAL A 10 -15.57 14.56 44.98
C VAL A 10 -14.44 14.40 43.97
N LYS A 11 -13.19 14.67 44.33
CA LYS A 11 -12.06 14.45 43.41
C LYS A 11 -11.98 12.99 42.95
N LYS A 12 -12.07 12.02 43.88
CA LYS A 12 -12.02 10.61 43.55
C LYS A 12 -13.17 10.19 42.62
N ALA A 13 -14.38 10.71 42.87
CA ALA A 13 -15.55 10.45 42.03
C ALA A 13 -15.34 11.03 40.61
N VAL A 14 -14.86 12.27 40.49
CA VAL A 14 -14.58 12.91 39.19
C VAL A 14 -13.51 12.13 38.43
N THR A 15 -12.43 11.74 39.11
CA THR A 15 -11.36 10.92 38.48
C THR A 15 -11.90 9.58 38.00
N ALA A 16 -12.72 8.90 38.80
CA ALA A 16 -13.30 7.63 38.42
C ALA A 16 -14.22 7.74 37.21
N VAL A 17 -15.07 8.77 37.15
CA VAL A 17 -15.93 9.05 35.99
C VAL A 17 -15.09 9.35 34.75
N PHE A 18 -14.04 10.16 34.88
CA PHE A 18 -13.15 10.47 33.76
C PHE A 18 -12.46 9.20 33.23
N LEU A 19 -11.89 8.36 34.10
CA LEU A 19 -11.26 7.12 33.69
C LEU A 19 -12.24 6.14 33.04
N ALA A 20 -13.48 6.06 33.55
CA ALA A 20 -14.53 5.24 32.94
C ALA A 20 -14.91 5.76 31.55
N ALA A 21 -15.00 7.07 31.37
CA ALA A 21 -15.28 7.68 30.05
C ALA A 21 -14.15 7.42 29.04
N VAL A 22 -12.89 7.54 29.48
CA VAL A 22 -11.74 7.22 28.64
C VAL A 22 -11.73 5.74 28.26
N ALA A 23 -11.94 4.83 29.22
CA ALA A 23 -12.01 3.40 28.95
C ALA A 23 -13.12 3.04 27.97
N ALA A 24 -14.32 3.62 28.15
CA ALA A 24 -15.43 3.42 27.22
C ALA A 24 -15.12 3.96 25.83
N GLY A 25 -14.47 5.12 25.72
CA GLY A 25 -14.00 5.70 24.47
C GLY A 25 -12.99 4.79 23.75
N CYS A 26 -12.02 4.24 24.48
CA CYS A 26 -11.06 3.29 23.92
C CYS A 26 -11.74 2.00 23.41
N VAL A 27 -12.70 1.45 24.17
CA VAL A 27 -13.45 0.26 23.74
C VAL A 27 -14.27 0.55 22.47
N LEU A 28 -14.93 1.70 22.41
CA LEU A 28 -15.69 2.11 21.22
C LEU A 28 -14.80 2.28 19.99
N LEU A 29 -13.60 2.84 20.17
CA LEU A 29 -12.62 2.97 19.08
C LEU A 29 -12.14 1.59 18.62
N LEU A 30 -11.79 0.69 19.54
CA LEU A 30 -11.37 -0.67 19.20
C LEU A 30 -12.46 -1.43 18.44
N VAL A 31 -13.72 -1.37 18.90
CA VAL A 31 -14.84 -2.00 18.21
C VAL A 31 -15.08 -1.42 16.81
N ARG A 32 -14.85 -0.11 16.63
CA ARG A 32 -14.95 0.50 15.29
C ARG A 32 -13.80 0.12 14.38
N MET A 33 -12.60 -0.06 14.91
CA MET A 33 -11.43 -0.45 14.13
C MET A 33 -11.43 -1.95 13.76
N ASP A 34 -12.08 -2.81 14.55
CA ASP A 34 -12.11 -4.26 14.35
C ASP A 34 -12.88 -4.71 13.08
N GLY A 35 -13.51 -3.78 12.36
CA GLY A 35 -14.23 -4.05 11.11
C GLY A 35 -13.59 -3.41 9.86
N VAL A 36 -12.51 -2.64 10.00
CA VAL A 36 -11.88 -1.94 8.89
C VAL A 36 -10.51 -2.56 8.63
N ASP A 37 -10.47 -3.57 7.76
CA ASP A 37 -9.21 -4.08 7.22
C ASP A 37 -8.85 -3.26 5.96
N GLU A 38 -8.11 -2.17 6.16
CA GLU A 38 -7.60 -1.32 5.07
C GLU A 38 -6.66 -2.08 4.11
N THR A 39 -6.23 -3.28 4.50
CA THR A 39 -5.37 -4.13 3.65
C THR A 39 -6.15 -5.17 2.85
N LEU A 40 -7.47 -5.30 3.07
CA LEU A 40 -8.27 -6.36 2.45
C LEU A 40 -8.17 -6.35 0.91
N GLY A 41 -8.29 -5.18 0.29
CA GLY A 41 -8.16 -5.04 -1.16
C GLY A 41 -6.79 -5.50 -1.66
N LYS A 42 -5.72 -5.11 -0.98
CA LYS A 42 -4.35 -5.51 -1.32
C LYS A 42 -4.09 -7.00 -1.06
N ARG A 43 -4.71 -7.59 -0.02
CA ARG A 43 -4.61 -9.03 0.26
C ARG A 43 -5.23 -9.85 -0.87
N VAL A 44 -6.42 -9.47 -1.35
CA VAL A 44 -7.07 -10.11 -2.49
C VAL A 44 -6.17 -10.05 -3.73
N ILE A 45 -5.52 -8.91 -3.97
CA ILE A 45 -4.57 -8.74 -5.08
C ILE A 45 -3.36 -9.65 -4.87
N ALA A 46 -2.74 -9.67 -3.68
CA ALA A 46 -1.59 -10.50 -3.39
C ALA A 46 -1.89 -11.99 -3.62
N ASP A 47 -3.00 -12.48 -3.10
CA ASP A 47 -3.43 -13.87 -3.27
C ASP A 47 -3.65 -14.21 -4.76
N LYS A 48 -4.29 -13.32 -5.52
CA LYS A 48 -4.51 -13.49 -6.95
C LYS A 48 -3.18 -13.52 -7.72
N MET A 49 -2.28 -12.57 -7.46
CA MET A 49 -0.98 -12.51 -8.14
C MET A 49 -0.15 -13.77 -7.88
N VAL A 50 -0.10 -14.23 -6.62
CA VAL A 50 0.55 -15.51 -6.28
C VAL A 50 -0.09 -16.69 -7.01
N ALA A 51 -1.43 -16.76 -7.07
CA ALA A 51 -2.14 -17.84 -7.75
C ALA A 51 -1.89 -17.87 -9.28
N GLU A 52 -1.64 -16.71 -9.89
CA GLU A 52 -1.34 -16.57 -11.31
C GLU A 52 0.18 -16.66 -11.63
N GLY A 53 1.00 -16.90 -10.61
CA GLY A 53 2.45 -17.10 -10.76
C GLY A 53 3.25 -15.82 -10.97
N TYR A 54 2.76 -14.70 -10.45
CA TYR A 54 3.54 -13.49 -10.35
C TYR A 54 4.36 -13.50 -9.06
N GLU A 55 5.67 -13.38 -9.19
CA GLU A 55 6.61 -13.29 -8.07
C GLU A 55 7.17 -11.88 -7.90
N ASN A 56 6.94 -11.00 -8.87
CA ASN A 56 7.52 -9.66 -8.92
C ASN A 56 6.47 -8.63 -9.26
N GLY A 57 6.54 -7.48 -8.61
CA GLY A 57 5.63 -6.37 -8.88
C GLY A 57 6.27 -4.99 -8.71
N TYR A 58 5.66 -4.01 -9.34
CA TYR A 58 6.01 -2.61 -9.23
C TYR A 58 4.83 -1.80 -8.67
N ALA A 59 5.11 -0.86 -7.80
CA ALA A 59 4.12 0.08 -7.28
C ALA A 59 4.80 1.31 -6.68
N THR A 60 4.02 2.31 -6.30
CA THR A 60 4.46 3.38 -5.41
C THR A 60 4.68 2.88 -4.00
N PHE A 61 5.35 3.68 -3.17
CA PHE A 61 5.72 3.33 -1.79
C PHE A 61 4.53 2.84 -0.95
N TRP A 62 3.43 3.55 -0.98
CA TRP A 62 2.25 3.24 -0.15
C TRP A 62 1.51 1.97 -0.57
N ASN A 63 1.68 1.56 -1.81
CA ASN A 63 1.03 0.38 -2.36
C ASN A 63 1.97 -0.83 -2.40
N GLY A 64 3.28 -0.63 -2.59
CA GLY A 64 4.23 -1.69 -2.80
C GLY A 64 4.66 -2.45 -1.56
N ASN A 65 5.14 -1.75 -0.53
CA ASN A 65 5.81 -2.39 0.61
C ASN A 65 4.95 -3.43 1.34
N VAL A 66 3.65 -3.19 1.47
CA VAL A 66 2.74 -4.10 2.15
C VAL A 66 2.49 -5.39 1.36
N MET A 67 2.65 -5.39 0.03
CA MET A 67 2.36 -6.55 -0.82
C MET A 67 3.30 -7.73 -0.55
N THR A 68 4.58 -7.46 -0.28
CA THR A 68 5.55 -8.49 0.10
C THR A 68 5.12 -9.17 1.39
N GLU A 69 4.69 -8.42 2.40
CA GLU A 69 4.19 -8.96 3.67
C GLU A 69 2.90 -9.75 3.48
N LEU A 70 1.92 -9.20 2.78
CA LEU A 70 0.61 -9.84 2.55
C LEU A 70 0.72 -11.15 1.77
N SER A 71 1.70 -11.26 0.88
CA SER A 71 1.98 -12.49 0.12
C SER A 71 2.77 -13.54 0.93
N GLY A 72 3.19 -13.22 2.17
CA GLY A 72 4.10 -14.06 2.94
C GLY A 72 5.50 -14.18 2.32
N GLY A 73 5.97 -13.11 1.67
CA GLY A 73 7.28 -13.04 1.01
C GLY A 73 7.34 -13.72 -0.36
N LYS A 74 6.22 -14.16 -0.93
CA LYS A 74 6.18 -14.78 -2.26
C LYS A 74 6.25 -13.78 -3.40
N ILE A 75 5.89 -12.52 -3.13
CA ILE A 75 5.99 -11.41 -4.07
C ILE A 75 7.09 -10.48 -3.59
N GLN A 76 8.02 -10.13 -4.47
CA GLN A 76 8.96 -9.05 -4.28
C GLN A 76 8.46 -7.81 -4.99
N MET A 77 8.52 -6.65 -4.30
CA MET A 77 8.06 -5.38 -4.85
C MET A 77 9.23 -4.44 -5.10
N TRP A 78 9.33 -3.95 -6.32
CA TRP A 78 10.13 -2.79 -6.69
C TRP A 78 9.28 -1.54 -6.50
N VAL A 79 9.71 -0.69 -5.61
CA VAL A 79 8.96 0.52 -5.25
C VAL A 79 9.55 1.72 -5.97
N TRP A 80 8.76 2.35 -6.82
CA TRP A 80 9.19 3.54 -7.53
C TRP A 80 9.38 4.73 -6.60
N ARG A 81 10.32 5.58 -6.94
CA ARG A 81 10.45 6.89 -6.30
C ARG A 81 9.30 7.79 -6.77
N ASP A 82 8.63 8.45 -5.84
CA ASP A 82 7.52 9.37 -6.16
C ASP A 82 7.98 10.52 -7.08
N ALA A 83 9.24 10.94 -7.01
CA ALA A 83 9.81 11.94 -7.90
C ALA A 83 9.96 11.45 -9.36
N ALA A 84 10.04 10.15 -9.61
CA ALA A 84 9.98 9.59 -10.97
C ALA A 84 8.62 9.86 -11.61
N LEU A 85 7.60 10.11 -10.79
CA LEU A 85 6.26 10.44 -11.25
C LEU A 85 6.06 11.95 -11.50
N ASP A 86 6.95 12.83 -10.98
CA ASP A 86 6.63 14.26 -10.91
C ASP A 86 7.40 15.18 -11.87
N GLN A 87 8.70 15.05 -12.07
CA GLN A 87 9.45 16.16 -12.68
C GLN A 87 10.57 15.82 -13.68
N HIS A 88 11.05 14.59 -13.72
CA HIS A 88 12.21 14.22 -14.55
C HIS A 88 11.88 13.32 -15.75
N GLY A 89 10.62 13.09 -15.98
CA GLY A 89 10.13 12.07 -16.90
C GLY A 89 10.06 10.72 -16.19
N PRO A 90 9.12 9.87 -16.61
CA PRO A 90 8.91 8.57 -15.99
C PRO A 90 10.09 7.64 -16.28
N ASP A 91 10.78 7.20 -15.25
CA ASP A 91 11.83 6.20 -15.32
C ASP A 91 11.43 4.98 -14.49
N VAL A 92 11.15 3.87 -15.16
CA VAL A 92 10.79 2.60 -14.52
C VAL A 92 11.92 2.06 -13.64
N ASP A 93 13.16 2.46 -13.90
CA ASP A 93 14.35 2.03 -13.17
C ASP A 93 14.64 2.87 -11.92
N GLU A 94 13.95 3.99 -11.72
CA GLU A 94 14.17 4.84 -10.56
C GLU A 94 13.47 4.29 -9.31
N ILE A 95 14.16 3.41 -8.60
CA ILE A 95 13.65 2.72 -7.41
C ILE A 95 13.89 3.57 -6.15
N TYR A 96 12.91 3.60 -5.27
CA TYR A 96 12.99 4.24 -3.97
C TYR A 96 13.83 3.39 -3.00
N PRO A 97 14.98 3.87 -2.51
CA PRO A 97 15.95 3.02 -1.80
C PRO A 97 15.50 2.60 -0.39
N TRP A 98 14.44 3.23 0.14
CA TRP A 98 14.00 2.94 1.50
C TRP A 98 13.12 1.70 1.56
N LEU A 99 13.42 0.80 2.51
CA LEU A 99 12.74 -0.48 2.70
C LEU A 99 12.80 -1.42 1.46
N GLN A 100 13.81 -1.21 0.60
CA GLN A 100 14.07 -2.07 -0.54
C GLN A 100 15.33 -2.91 -0.32
N LEU A 101 15.43 -4.04 -1.00
CA LEU A 101 16.68 -4.79 -1.07
C LEU A 101 17.69 -3.98 -1.90
N THR A 102 18.96 -4.00 -1.48
CA THR A 102 20.03 -3.33 -2.23
C THR A 102 20.21 -3.91 -3.65
N SER A 103 19.80 -5.16 -3.86
CA SER A 103 19.78 -5.77 -5.18
C SER A 103 18.81 -5.10 -6.15
N HIS A 104 17.75 -4.48 -5.66
CA HIS A 104 16.77 -3.78 -6.51
C HIS A 104 17.36 -2.55 -7.25
N ASP A 105 18.47 -2.00 -6.76
CA ASP A 105 19.18 -0.92 -7.46
C ASP A 105 19.94 -1.40 -8.72
N THR A 106 20.33 -2.67 -8.75
CA THR A 106 21.23 -3.21 -9.79
C THR A 106 20.67 -4.40 -10.55
N GLU A 107 19.73 -5.11 -9.96
CA GLU A 107 19.08 -6.27 -10.57
C GLU A 107 17.69 -5.88 -11.10
N ARG A 108 17.19 -6.66 -12.03
CA ARG A 108 15.83 -6.53 -12.56
C ARG A 108 15.07 -7.82 -12.31
N PRO A 109 13.75 -7.74 -12.11
CA PRO A 109 12.94 -8.94 -11.87
C PRO A 109 12.99 -9.87 -13.07
N THR A 110 12.94 -11.17 -12.79
CA THR A 110 12.86 -12.22 -13.79
C THR A 110 11.46 -12.85 -13.80
N GLY A 111 10.98 -13.26 -14.97
CA GLY A 111 9.65 -13.82 -15.14
C GLY A 111 8.55 -12.76 -15.15
N LYS A 112 7.33 -13.17 -14.85
CA LYS A 112 6.15 -12.31 -14.89
C LYS A 112 6.26 -11.16 -13.91
N VAL A 113 5.84 -9.98 -14.36
CA VAL A 113 5.82 -8.75 -13.57
C VAL A 113 4.42 -8.15 -13.60
N PHE A 114 3.95 -7.64 -12.49
CA PHE A 114 2.74 -6.83 -12.45
C PHE A 114 3.03 -5.41 -11.97
N VAL A 115 2.14 -4.50 -12.31
CA VAL A 115 2.13 -3.11 -11.83
C VAL A 115 0.84 -2.86 -11.06
N LEU A 116 0.97 -2.40 -9.83
CA LEU A 116 -0.15 -2.05 -8.97
C LEU A 116 -0.30 -0.53 -8.87
N PHE A 117 -1.45 -0.04 -9.28
CA PHE A 117 -1.86 1.34 -9.11
C PHE A 117 -3.08 1.44 -8.19
N SER A 118 -3.16 2.46 -7.35
CA SER A 118 -4.46 2.93 -6.90
C SER A 118 -5.24 3.54 -8.06
N ARG A 119 -6.56 3.70 -7.93
CA ARG A 119 -7.36 4.37 -8.97
C ARG A 119 -6.91 5.79 -9.26
N GLU A 120 -6.50 6.50 -8.22
CA GLU A 120 -5.98 7.85 -8.37
C GLU A 120 -4.68 7.87 -9.14
N GLU A 121 -3.73 7.01 -8.77
CA GLU A 121 -2.46 6.86 -9.49
C GLU A 121 -2.68 6.43 -10.95
N PHE A 122 -3.55 5.45 -11.18
CA PHE A 122 -3.88 4.99 -12.54
C PHE A 122 -4.43 6.14 -13.41
N GLY A 123 -5.22 7.03 -12.81
CA GLY A 123 -5.74 8.21 -13.49
C GLY A 123 -4.72 9.30 -13.79
N ASN A 124 -3.65 9.40 -12.99
CA ASN A 124 -2.74 10.54 -12.96
C ASN A 124 -1.26 10.19 -13.22
N ASN A 125 -0.92 8.90 -13.47
CA ASN A 125 0.48 8.52 -13.71
C ASN A 125 0.99 9.02 -15.07
N PRO A 126 2.31 9.22 -15.21
CA PRO A 126 2.93 9.74 -16.42
C PRO A 126 2.85 8.78 -17.61
N TRP A 127 2.71 7.47 -17.34
CA TRP A 127 2.59 6.45 -18.39
C TRP A 127 1.15 6.22 -18.86
N LYS A 128 0.18 6.97 -18.34
CA LYS A 128 -1.26 6.74 -18.59
C LYS A 128 -1.61 6.56 -20.08
N GLN A 129 -0.99 7.33 -20.96
CA GLN A 129 -1.23 7.23 -22.41
C GLN A 129 -0.67 5.97 -23.05
N ASN A 130 0.25 5.29 -22.38
CA ASN A 130 0.91 4.07 -22.85
C ASN A 130 0.25 2.81 -22.30
N LEU A 131 -0.59 2.93 -21.25
CA LEU A 131 -1.28 1.80 -20.65
C LEU A 131 -2.34 1.25 -21.59
N GLN A 132 -2.32 -0.06 -21.82
CA GLN A 132 -3.27 -0.71 -22.71
C GLN A 132 -4.34 -1.43 -21.88
N PRO A 133 -5.63 -1.34 -22.26
CA PRO A 133 -6.72 -2.03 -21.54
C PRO A 133 -6.55 -3.54 -21.48
N GLU A 134 -5.92 -4.15 -22.47
CA GLU A 134 -5.63 -5.59 -22.56
C GLU A 134 -4.60 -6.08 -21.53
N ASP A 135 -3.78 -5.18 -20.99
CA ASP A 135 -2.81 -5.50 -19.94
C ASP A 135 -3.44 -5.53 -18.54
N VAL A 136 -4.69 -5.09 -18.39
CA VAL A 136 -5.38 -5.08 -17.10
C VAL A 136 -5.77 -6.51 -16.72
N ILE A 137 -5.14 -7.04 -15.66
CA ILE A 137 -5.39 -8.39 -15.14
C ILE A 137 -6.28 -8.42 -13.90
N TYR A 138 -6.43 -7.26 -13.24
CA TYR A 138 -7.34 -7.09 -12.10
C TYR A 138 -7.78 -5.63 -11.98
N GLU A 139 -9.04 -5.45 -11.60
CA GLU A 139 -9.63 -4.13 -11.42
C GLU A 139 -10.67 -4.18 -10.28
N SER A 140 -10.64 -3.17 -9.41
CA SER A 140 -11.60 -2.97 -8.31
C SER A 140 -11.96 -1.48 -8.20
N GLU A 141 -12.76 -1.11 -7.20
CA GLU A 141 -13.06 0.31 -6.92
C GLU A 141 -11.83 1.10 -6.46
N GLU A 142 -10.83 0.41 -5.86
CA GLU A 142 -9.65 1.06 -5.27
C GLU A 142 -8.39 0.90 -6.10
N TYR A 143 -8.26 -0.20 -6.85
CA TYR A 143 -7.00 -0.60 -7.49
C TYR A 143 -7.19 -1.06 -8.93
N VAL A 144 -6.11 -0.87 -9.70
CA VAL A 144 -5.92 -1.45 -11.04
C VAL A 144 -4.57 -2.17 -11.05
N VAL A 145 -4.54 -3.41 -11.54
CA VAL A 145 -3.32 -4.19 -11.70
C VAL A 145 -3.13 -4.54 -13.17
N MET A 146 -1.96 -4.20 -13.68
CA MET A 146 -1.53 -4.55 -15.04
C MET A 146 -0.51 -5.69 -14.98
N GLY A 147 -0.57 -6.61 -15.92
CA GLY A 147 0.29 -7.79 -15.97
C GLY A 147 1.12 -7.86 -17.22
N TYR A 148 2.38 -8.23 -17.07
CA TYR A 148 3.33 -8.33 -18.17
C TYR A 148 4.09 -9.67 -18.09
N PRO A 149 4.48 -10.25 -19.23
CA PRO A 149 5.21 -11.52 -19.26
C PRO A 149 6.60 -11.40 -18.65
N ASP A 150 7.21 -10.22 -18.71
CA ASP A 150 8.54 -9.93 -18.18
C ASP A 150 8.75 -8.41 -17.99
N TYR A 151 9.87 -8.07 -17.36
CA TYR A 151 10.28 -6.69 -17.10
C TYR A 151 10.50 -5.87 -18.37
N GLU A 152 11.12 -6.45 -19.40
CA GLU A 152 11.46 -5.75 -20.65
C GLU A 152 10.17 -5.34 -21.39
N THR A 153 9.18 -6.21 -21.41
CA THR A 153 7.87 -5.92 -21.99
C THR A 153 7.14 -4.82 -21.22
N MET A 154 7.18 -4.88 -19.88
CA MET A 154 6.61 -3.84 -19.02
C MET A 154 7.28 -2.50 -19.30
N LYS A 155 8.61 -2.45 -19.27
CA LYS A 155 9.38 -1.21 -19.50
C LYS A 155 9.10 -0.63 -20.89
N ALA A 156 9.18 -1.46 -21.93
CA ALA A 156 8.90 -1.04 -23.30
C ALA A 156 7.48 -0.51 -23.49
N THR A 157 6.51 -1.04 -22.73
CA THR A 157 5.13 -0.54 -22.77
C THR A 157 5.00 0.79 -22.04
N LEU A 158 5.52 0.89 -20.82
CA LEU A 158 5.37 2.10 -20.01
C LEU A 158 6.14 3.29 -20.59
N GLU A 159 7.36 3.07 -21.08
CA GLU A 159 8.25 4.13 -21.60
C GLU A 159 8.11 4.36 -23.12
N LYS A 160 7.09 3.79 -23.74
CA LYS A 160 6.82 4.00 -25.16
C LYS A 160 6.54 5.50 -25.41
N ASP A 161 7.25 6.06 -26.38
CA ASP A 161 7.10 7.47 -26.79
C ASP A 161 7.53 8.53 -25.73
N LEU A 162 8.46 8.19 -24.84
CA LEU A 162 9.09 9.12 -23.90
C LEU A 162 10.43 9.64 -24.42
#